data_a2eab58bb0539637180c17e34097fa0f
#
_entry.id   a2eab58bb0539637180c17e34097fa0f
#
_cell.length_a   1.000
_cell.length_b   1.000
_cell.length_c   1.000
_cell.angle_alpha   90.00
_cell.angle_beta   90.00
_cell.angle_gamma   90.00
#
_symmetry.space_group_name_H-M   'P 1'
#
loop_
_entity.id
_entity.type
_entity.pdbx_description
1 polymer ?
#
loop_
_entity_poly.entity_id
_entity_poly.type
_entity_poly.pdbx_seq_one_letter_code
_entity_poly.pdbx_strand_id
1 'polypeptide(L)'
;ESFDYILLDCPAGIEQGFQNAVAGADRAIVVTTPEVSAIRDADRIIGLLETHEIHDIHLLVNRVRKDMIRRGNMMSIEDVAEILSIPLIGAVTDDENVVISTNQGEPLAGNDSCAGQAFLQICRRIEGEEIPIGDFSRSESIFERLSSFFKKSERGIV
;
A
#
# COMPACT_ATOMS: atom_id res chain seq x y z
N GLU A 1 14.97 3.08 26.45
CA GLU A 1 15.31 3.22 25.02
C GLU A 1 14.26 4.12 24.40
N SER A 2 14.67 5.13 23.62
CA SER A 2 13.77 6.00 22.86
C SER A 2 13.75 5.52 21.42
N PHE A 3 12.55 5.40 20.85
CA PHE A 3 12.31 5.06 19.44
C PHE A 3 11.62 6.24 18.77
N ASP A 4 11.94 6.51 17.51
CA ASP A 4 11.27 7.55 16.73
C ASP A 4 9.89 7.07 16.26
N TYR A 5 9.75 5.75 15.98
CA TYR A 5 8.52 5.10 15.58
C TYR A 5 8.30 3.79 16.32
N ILE A 6 7.05 3.50 16.64
CA ILE A 6 6.59 2.21 17.16
C ILE A 6 5.45 1.74 16.25
N LEU A 7 5.64 0.62 15.58
CA LEU A 7 4.62 0.03 14.72
C LEU A 7 3.86 -1.06 15.49
N LEU A 8 2.54 -0.91 15.56
CA LEU A 8 1.64 -1.89 16.14
C LEU A 8 1.00 -2.70 15.01
N ASP A 9 1.45 -3.93 14.82
CA ASP A 9 0.82 -4.86 13.87
C ASP A 9 -0.51 -5.34 14.46
N CYS A 10 -1.60 -4.93 13.81
CA CYS A 10 -2.95 -5.19 14.29
C CYS A 10 -3.55 -6.37 13.51
N PRO A 11 -4.07 -7.40 14.19
CA PRO A 11 -4.77 -8.49 13.53
C PRO A 11 -6.02 -8.00 12.81
N ALA A 12 -6.42 -8.70 11.75
CA ALA A 12 -7.67 -8.40 11.04
C ALA A 12 -8.88 -8.53 11.97
N GLY A 13 -9.86 -7.64 11.80
CA GLY A 13 -11.09 -7.62 12.59
C GLY A 13 -11.13 -6.50 13.62
N ILE A 14 -12.17 -6.50 14.44
CA ILE A 14 -12.50 -5.42 15.38
C ILE A 14 -12.51 -5.88 16.84
N GLU A 15 -11.94 -7.05 17.11
CA GLU A 15 -11.97 -7.69 18.42
C GLU A 15 -10.89 -7.12 19.37
N GLN A 16 -10.56 -7.85 20.43
CA GLN A 16 -9.66 -7.40 21.50
C GLN A 16 -8.29 -6.97 20.99
N GLY A 17 -7.76 -7.62 19.94
CA GLY A 17 -6.47 -7.26 19.35
C GLY A 17 -6.48 -5.85 18.74
N PHE A 18 -7.53 -5.51 18.02
CA PHE A 18 -7.75 -4.17 17.48
C PHE A 18 -7.86 -3.13 18.60
N GLN A 19 -8.69 -3.39 19.61
CA GLN A 19 -8.87 -2.45 20.74
C GLN A 19 -7.57 -2.19 21.50
N ASN A 20 -6.75 -3.23 21.70
CA ASN A 20 -5.45 -3.09 22.36
C ASN A 20 -4.46 -2.26 21.52
N ALA A 21 -4.45 -2.44 20.20
CA ALA A 21 -3.61 -1.66 19.29
C ALA A 21 -4.03 -0.18 19.29
N VAL A 22 -5.33 0.08 19.15
CA VAL A 22 -5.89 1.44 19.11
C VAL A 22 -5.61 2.22 20.41
N ALA A 23 -5.68 1.54 21.57
CA ALA A 23 -5.44 2.18 22.87
C ALA A 23 -4.02 2.74 23.03
N GLY A 24 -3.06 2.30 22.22
CA GLY A 24 -1.67 2.75 22.27
C GLY A 24 -1.19 3.48 21.01
N ALA A 25 -2.08 3.79 20.06
CA ALA A 25 -1.72 4.38 18.79
C ALA A 25 -2.13 5.86 18.71
N ASP A 26 -1.25 6.68 18.13
CA ASP A 26 -1.52 8.10 17.83
C ASP A 26 -2.01 8.27 16.38
N ARG A 27 -1.67 7.33 15.49
CA ARG A 27 -1.94 7.35 14.06
C ARG A 27 -2.34 5.97 13.57
N ALA A 28 -3.04 5.90 12.45
CA ALA A 28 -3.41 4.65 11.84
C ALA A 28 -3.14 4.63 10.33
N ILE A 29 -2.71 3.48 9.83
CA ILE A 29 -2.68 3.18 8.40
C ILE A 29 -3.68 2.06 8.15
N VAL A 30 -4.76 2.39 7.46
CA VAL A 30 -5.78 1.42 7.04
C VAL A 30 -5.32 0.80 5.73
N VAL A 31 -5.05 -0.50 5.78
CA VAL A 31 -4.63 -1.29 4.61
C VAL A 31 -5.84 -2.03 4.05
N THR A 32 -6.16 -1.79 2.79
CA THR A 32 -7.26 -2.48 2.10
C THR A 32 -6.85 -2.94 0.71
N THR A 33 -7.67 -3.77 0.09
CA THR A 33 -7.57 -4.13 -1.33
C THR A 33 -8.70 -3.45 -2.12
N PRO A 34 -8.56 -3.23 -3.45
CA PRO A 34 -9.59 -2.55 -4.25
C PRO A 34 -10.77 -3.49 -4.59
N GLU A 35 -11.30 -4.16 -3.57
CA GLU A 35 -12.44 -5.08 -3.60
C GLU A 35 -13.57 -4.54 -2.73
N VAL A 36 -14.81 -4.64 -3.19
CA VAL A 36 -15.98 -4.05 -2.51
C VAL A 36 -16.12 -4.49 -1.04
N SER A 37 -15.87 -5.77 -0.76
CA SER A 37 -15.92 -6.31 0.60
C SER A 37 -14.86 -5.69 1.51
N ALA A 38 -13.61 -5.63 1.03
CA ALA A 38 -12.50 -5.07 1.78
C ALA A 38 -12.67 -3.57 2.05
N ILE A 39 -13.23 -2.83 1.08
CA ILE A 39 -13.54 -1.40 1.24
C ILE A 39 -14.61 -1.18 2.31
N ARG A 40 -15.67 -2.01 2.36
CA ARG A 40 -16.68 -1.93 3.41
C ARG A 40 -16.12 -2.21 4.80
N ASP A 41 -15.19 -3.17 4.89
CA ASP A 41 -14.54 -3.47 6.16
C ASP A 41 -13.60 -2.33 6.58
N ALA A 42 -12.87 -1.73 5.62
CA ALA A 42 -12.04 -0.55 5.86
C ALA A 42 -12.86 0.65 6.35
N ASP A 43 -14.01 0.93 5.72
CA ASP A 43 -14.92 2.01 6.14
C ASP A 43 -15.40 1.84 7.60
N ARG A 44 -15.74 0.60 7.99
CA ARG A 44 -16.10 0.31 9.39
C ARG A 44 -14.93 0.52 10.35
N ILE A 45 -13.72 0.12 9.97
CA ILE A 45 -12.51 0.35 10.78
C ILE A 45 -12.23 1.84 10.93
N ILE A 46 -12.36 2.64 9.88
CA ILE A 46 -12.20 4.11 9.93
C ILE A 46 -13.17 4.70 10.94
N GLY A 47 -14.47 4.36 10.86
CA GLY A 47 -15.45 4.84 11.83
C GLY A 47 -15.14 4.44 13.28
N LEU A 48 -14.58 3.23 13.49
CA LEU A 48 -14.14 2.80 14.83
C LEU A 48 -12.92 3.59 15.31
N LEU A 49 -11.91 3.83 14.46
CA LEU A 49 -10.74 4.63 14.80
C LEU A 49 -11.15 6.05 15.22
N GLU A 50 -12.08 6.67 14.50
CA GLU A 50 -12.63 8.00 14.84
C GLU A 50 -13.33 8.00 16.21
N THR A 51 -14.07 6.93 16.55
CA THR A 51 -14.70 6.82 17.88
C THR A 51 -13.69 6.66 19.01
N HIS A 52 -12.48 6.24 18.70
CA HIS A 52 -11.35 6.15 19.63
C HIS A 52 -10.42 7.40 19.57
N GLU A 53 -10.90 8.49 18.96
CA GLU A 53 -10.19 9.77 18.86
C GLU A 53 -8.90 9.72 18.02
N ILE A 54 -8.73 8.70 17.18
CA ILE A 54 -7.66 8.65 16.19
C ILE A 54 -8.15 9.33 14.92
N HIS A 55 -7.59 10.50 14.60
CA HIS A 55 -7.97 11.33 13.44
C HIS A 55 -6.88 11.38 12.36
N ASP A 56 -5.63 11.04 12.70
CA ASP A 56 -4.54 10.93 11.74
C ASP A 56 -4.56 9.52 11.12
N ILE A 57 -5.46 9.35 10.14
CA ILE A 57 -5.72 8.07 9.47
C ILE A 57 -5.32 8.19 8.01
N HIS A 58 -4.49 7.27 7.53
CA HIS A 58 -4.05 7.20 6.15
C HIS A 58 -4.44 5.88 5.48
N LEU A 59 -4.70 5.95 4.18
CA LEU A 59 -5.06 4.80 3.36
C LEU A 59 -3.84 4.21 2.65
N LEU A 60 -3.68 2.90 2.71
CA LEU A 60 -2.79 2.14 1.85
C LEU A 60 -3.61 1.13 1.03
N VAL A 61 -3.58 1.23 -0.29
CA VAL A 61 -4.27 0.28 -1.17
C VAL A 61 -3.27 -0.79 -1.61
N ASN A 62 -3.50 -2.03 -1.20
CA ASN A 62 -2.62 -3.17 -1.49
C ASN A 62 -3.18 -4.07 -2.61
N ARG A 63 -2.32 -4.88 -3.21
CA ARG A 63 -2.64 -5.88 -4.25
C ARG A 63 -3.34 -5.29 -5.47
N VAL A 64 -2.90 -4.12 -5.89
CA VAL A 64 -3.44 -3.40 -7.04
C VAL A 64 -3.05 -4.10 -8.34
N ARG A 65 -4.03 -4.42 -9.18
CA ARG A 65 -3.82 -5.01 -10.50
C ARG A 65 -4.22 -4.05 -11.60
N LYS A 66 -3.23 -3.37 -12.17
CA LYS A 66 -3.41 -2.37 -13.23
C LYS A 66 -4.17 -2.91 -14.44
N ASP A 67 -3.96 -4.17 -14.79
CA ASP A 67 -4.66 -4.83 -15.89
C ASP A 67 -6.15 -5.01 -15.62
N MET A 68 -6.56 -5.26 -14.38
CA MET A 68 -7.96 -5.37 -13.97
C MET A 68 -8.64 -4.00 -13.90
N ILE A 69 -7.96 -2.98 -13.40
CA ILE A 69 -8.47 -1.60 -13.38
C ILE A 69 -8.77 -1.14 -14.81
N ARG A 70 -7.82 -1.32 -15.75
CA ARG A 70 -8.02 -0.95 -17.16
C ARG A 70 -9.18 -1.64 -17.84
N ARG A 71 -9.54 -2.84 -17.40
CA ARG A 71 -10.70 -3.60 -17.92
C ARG A 71 -12.01 -3.29 -17.17
N GLY A 72 -11.98 -2.41 -16.17
CA GLY A 72 -13.15 -2.10 -15.33
C GLY A 72 -13.57 -3.25 -14.39
N ASN A 73 -12.68 -4.21 -14.13
CA ASN A 73 -12.94 -5.37 -13.27
C ASN A 73 -12.39 -5.18 -11.83
N MET A 74 -11.77 -4.05 -11.54
CA MET A 74 -11.25 -3.66 -10.24
C MET A 74 -11.43 -2.15 -10.11
N MET A 75 -11.76 -1.67 -8.92
CA MET A 75 -11.84 -0.24 -8.65
C MET A 75 -10.47 0.42 -8.83
N SER A 76 -10.47 1.67 -9.27
CA SER A 76 -9.25 2.49 -9.29
C SER A 76 -8.85 2.87 -7.85
N ILE A 77 -7.61 3.27 -7.67
CA ILE A 77 -7.12 3.73 -6.36
C ILE A 77 -7.81 5.03 -5.97
N GLU A 78 -8.07 5.86 -6.96
CA GLU A 78 -8.77 7.14 -6.83
C GLU A 78 -10.21 6.90 -6.32
N ASP A 79 -10.95 5.94 -6.92
CA ASP A 79 -12.30 5.57 -6.46
C ASP A 79 -12.29 5.07 -5.01
N VAL A 80 -11.31 4.24 -4.64
CA VAL A 80 -11.18 3.74 -3.27
C VAL A 80 -10.91 4.87 -2.28
N ALA A 81 -10.01 5.80 -2.61
CA ALA A 81 -9.69 6.95 -1.77
C ALA A 81 -10.88 7.91 -1.63
N GLU A 82 -11.64 8.12 -2.72
CA GLU A 82 -12.86 8.94 -2.69
C GLU A 82 -13.94 8.31 -1.80
N ILE A 83 -14.17 7.00 -1.92
CA ILE A 83 -15.17 6.28 -1.10
C ILE A 83 -14.81 6.35 0.39
N LEU A 84 -13.56 6.10 0.74
CA LEU A 84 -13.11 6.05 2.14
C LEU A 84 -12.85 7.44 2.73
N SER A 85 -12.72 8.47 1.89
CA SER A 85 -12.56 9.88 2.29
C SER A 85 -11.40 10.15 3.28
N ILE A 86 -10.33 9.34 3.21
CA ILE A 86 -9.10 9.52 4.00
C ILE A 86 -7.88 9.68 3.09
N PRO A 87 -6.82 10.38 3.53
CA PRO A 87 -5.62 10.62 2.72
C PRO A 87 -4.95 9.33 2.29
N LEU A 88 -4.64 9.22 1.00
CA LEU A 88 -3.87 8.10 0.45
C LEU A 88 -2.38 8.29 0.75
N ILE A 89 -1.75 7.33 1.44
CA ILE A 89 -0.30 7.33 1.68
C ILE A 89 0.47 6.53 0.64
N GLY A 90 -0.19 5.59 -0.01
CA GLY A 90 0.42 4.81 -1.09
C GLY A 90 -0.42 3.66 -1.60
N ALA A 91 0.07 3.06 -2.68
CA ALA A 91 -0.52 1.88 -3.25
C ALA A 91 0.57 0.88 -3.67
N VAL A 92 0.30 -0.40 -3.45
CA VAL A 92 1.23 -1.50 -3.74
C VAL A 92 0.61 -2.43 -4.76
N THR A 93 1.32 -2.70 -5.84
CA THR A 93 0.86 -3.64 -6.87
C THR A 93 0.90 -5.08 -6.38
N ASP A 94 0.03 -5.92 -6.94
CA ASP A 94 0.10 -7.37 -6.77
C ASP A 94 1.37 -7.87 -7.49
N ASP A 95 2.39 -8.25 -6.71
CA ASP A 95 3.75 -8.53 -7.18
C ASP A 95 4.19 -9.89 -6.63
N GLU A 96 4.59 -10.80 -7.52
CA GLU A 96 5.07 -12.14 -7.15
C GLU A 96 6.31 -12.11 -6.24
N ASN A 97 7.12 -11.05 -6.34
CA ASN A 97 8.29 -10.86 -5.49
C ASN A 97 7.93 -10.77 -4.00
N VAL A 98 6.71 -10.37 -3.66
CA VAL A 98 6.21 -10.39 -2.27
C VAL A 98 6.21 -11.82 -1.73
N VAL A 99 5.66 -12.76 -2.51
CA VAL A 99 5.60 -14.18 -2.13
C VAL A 99 6.99 -14.79 -2.09
N ILE A 100 7.84 -14.46 -3.07
CA ILE A 100 9.23 -14.99 -3.15
C ILE A 100 10.03 -14.54 -1.92
N SER A 101 10.06 -13.23 -1.62
CA SER A 101 10.79 -12.68 -0.47
C SER A 101 10.26 -13.24 0.85
N THR A 102 8.93 -13.35 1.01
CA THR A 102 8.32 -13.94 2.20
C THR A 102 8.76 -15.38 2.42
N ASN A 103 8.79 -16.20 1.36
CA ASN A 103 9.23 -17.59 1.44
C ASN A 103 10.73 -17.72 1.73
N GLN A 104 11.52 -16.74 1.35
CA GLN A 104 12.96 -16.68 1.62
C GLN A 104 13.28 -16.07 3.00
N GLY A 105 12.30 -15.46 3.66
CA GLY A 105 12.50 -14.75 4.92
C GLY A 105 13.27 -13.44 4.73
N GLU A 106 13.25 -12.88 3.52
CA GLU A 106 13.94 -11.65 3.18
C GLU A 106 12.97 -10.47 3.14
N PRO A 107 13.35 -9.28 3.65
CA PRO A 107 12.51 -8.10 3.54
C PRO A 107 12.40 -7.64 2.07
N LEU A 108 11.18 -7.39 1.62
CA LEU A 108 10.93 -6.87 0.27
C LEU A 108 11.34 -5.40 0.12
N ALA A 109 11.23 -4.63 1.20
CA ALA A 109 11.52 -3.20 1.19
C ALA A 109 12.98 -2.93 0.80
N GLY A 110 13.14 -2.08 -0.22
CA GLY A 110 14.46 -1.70 -0.73
C GLY A 110 15.02 -2.57 -1.85
N ASN A 111 14.31 -3.62 -2.28
CA ASN A 111 14.66 -4.31 -3.52
C ASN A 111 14.14 -3.55 -4.76
N ASP A 112 14.60 -3.94 -5.96
CA ASP A 112 14.23 -3.29 -7.23
C ASP A 112 12.83 -3.66 -7.76
N SER A 113 12.04 -4.44 -7.01
CA SER A 113 10.67 -4.80 -7.41
C SER A 113 9.72 -3.60 -7.31
N CYS A 114 8.63 -3.63 -8.08
CA CYS A 114 7.60 -2.58 -8.01
C CYS A 114 7.03 -2.44 -6.59
N ALA A 115 6.77 -3.54 -5.91
CA ALA A 115 6.28 -3.53 -4.55
C ALA A 115 7.33 -3.02 -3.56
N GLY A 116 8.61 -3.43 -3.69
CA GLY A 116 9.70 -2.95 -2.84
C GLY A 116 9.89 -1.44 -2.92
N GLN A 117 9.87 -0.90 -4.13
CA GLN A 117 9.95 0.56 -4.35
C GLN A 117 8.71 1.30 -3.81
N ALA A 118 7.51 0.71 -3.94
CA ALA A 118 6.30 1.29 -3.37
C ALA A 118 6.38 1.37 -1.83
N PHE A 119 6.84 0.33 -1.16
CA PHE A 119 7.06 0.34 0.30
C PHE A 119 8.08 1.40 0.72
N LEU A 120 9.20 1.54 -0.01
CA LEU A 120 10.18 2.57 0.29
C LEU A 120 9.58 3.98 0.18
N GLN A 121 8.79 4.24 -0.86
CA GLN A 121 8.11 5.53 -1.01
C GLN A 121 7.08 5.79 0.08
N ILE A 122 6.36 4.76 0.55
CA ILE A 122 5.42 4.86 1.66
C ILE A 122 6.17 5.24 2.95
N CYS A 123 7.30 4.57 3.27
CA CYS A 123 8.12 4.91 4.43
C CYS A 123 8.56 6.38 4.39
N ARG A 124 9.04 6.86 3.27
CA ARG A 124 9.47 8.26 3.11
C ARG A 124 8.31 9.26 3.31
N ARG A 125 7.07 8.91 2.88
CA ARG A 125 5.89 9.73 3.16
C ARG A 125 5.49 9.72 4.63
N ILE A 126 5.66 8.59 5.32
CA ILE A 126 5.47 8.51 6.79
C ILE A 126 6.45 9.46 7.50
N GLU A 127 7.67 9.61 6.99
CA GLU A 127 8.67 10.57 7.47
C GLU A 127 8.40 12.03 7.07
N GLY A 128 7.31 12.30 6.33
CA GLY A 128 6.87 13.63 5.95
C GLY A 128 7.41 14.13 4.62
N GLU A 129 8.03 13.28 3.80
CA GLU A 129 8.47 13.68 2.47
C GLU A 129 7.28 13.79 1.49
N GLU A 130 7.23 14.89 0.75
CA GLU A 130 6.23 15.10 -0.32
C GLU A 130 6.63 14.34 -1.60
N ILE A 131 6.30 13.06 -1.65
CA ILE A 131 6.56 12.21 -2.83
C ILE A 131 5.23 11.98 -3.56
N PRO A 132 5.12 12.29 -4.86
CA PRO A 132 3.92 12.00 -5.64
C PRO A 132 3.58 10.52 -5.62
N ILE A 133 2.31 10.20 -5.48
CA ILE A 133 1.83 8.82 -5.64
C ILE A 133 1.81 8.51 -7.15
N GLY A 134 2.41 7.39 -7.53
CA GLY A 134 2.50 6.99 -8.93
C GLY A 134 1.13 6.86 -9.60
N ASP A 135 1.05 7.18 -10.88
CA ASP A 135 -0.17 7.03 -11.70
C ASP A 135 -0.42 5.54 -11.99
N PHE A 136 -1.46 5.00 -11.38
CA PHE A 136 -1.88 3.61 -11.58
C PHE A 136 -2.91 3.46 -12.71
N SER A 137 -3.46 4.55 -13.21
CA SER A 137 -4.46 4.58 -14.30
C SER A 137 -3.82 4.51 -15.69
N ARG A 138 -2.57 4.98 -15.82
CA ARG A 138 -1.86 4.95 -17.10
C ARG A 138 -1.38 3.55 -17.45
N SER A 139 -1.70 3.13 -18.68
CA SER A 139 -0.97 2.04 -19.32
C SER A 139 0.51 2.43 -19.39
N GLU A 140 1.41 1.52 -19.01
CA GLU A 140 2.84 1.72 -19.28
C GLU A 140 2.98 2.21 -20.71
N SER A 141 3.58 3.39 -20.87
CA SER A 141 3.87 3.95 -22.18
C SER A 141 4.67 2.92 -22.96
N ILE A 142 4.42 2.81 -24.29
CA ILE A 142 5.19 1.95 -25.18
C ILE A 142 6.71 2.21 -24.99
N PHE A 143 7.07 3.43 -24.63
CA PHE A 143 8.45 3.84 -24.29
C PHE A 143 8.99 3.18 -23.02
N GLU A 144 8.19 3.01 -21.98
CA GLU A 144 8.62 2.32 -20.72
C GLU A 144 8.79 0.82 -20.97
N ARG A 145 7.91 0.21 -21.76
CA ARG A 145 8.06 -1.20 -22.19
C ARG A 145 9.30 -1.41 -23.03
N LEU A 146 9.61 -0.50 -23.95
CA LEU A 146 10.83 -0.56 -24.76
C LEU A 146 12.07 -0.32 -23.90
N SER A 147 12.08 0.63 -22.98
CA SER A 147 13.24 0.88 -22.10
C SER A 147 13.53 -0.27 -21.15
N SER A 148 12.51 -0.98 -20.65
CA SER A 148 12.69 -2.19 -19.82
C SER A 148 13.25 -3.37 -20.64
N PHE A 149 12.87 -3.48 -21.92
CA PHE A 149 13.43 -4.48 -22.84
C PHE A 149 14.93 -4.23 -23.11
N PHE A 150 15.33 -2.98 -23.32
CA PHE A 150 16.74 -2.61 -23.55
C PHE A 150 17.59 -2.81 -22.30
N LYS A 151 17.08 -2.46 -21.10
CA LYS A 151 17.78 -2.71 -19.82
C LYS A 151 18.01 -4.19 -19.52
N LYS A 152 17.09 -5.05 -19.97
CA LYS A 152 17.22 -6.52 -19.79
C LYS A 152 18.22 -7.15 -20.76
N SER A 153 18.40 -6.54 -21.93
CA SER A 153 19.37 -7.01 -22.94
C SER A 153 20.83 -6.69 -22.55
N GLU A 154 21.09 -5.65 -21.77
CA GLU A 154 22.46 -5.30 -21.33
C GLU A 154 22.98 -6.16 -20.16
N ARG A 155 22.11 -6.88 -19.44
CA ARG A 155 22.49 -7.80 -18.34
C ARG A 155 22.71 -9.25 -18.79
N GLY A 156 22.60 -9.53 -20.07
CA GLY A 156 22.70 -10.88 -20.64
C GLY A 156 24.02 -11.20 -21.35
N ILE A 157 25.03 -10.35 -21.24
CA ILE A 157 26.36 -10.58 -21.85
C ILE A 157 27.43 -10.43 -20.77
N VAL A 158 27.62 -11.46 -19.98
CA VAL A 158 28.89 -11.84 -19.33
C VAL A 158 28.88 -13.36 -19.23
#